data_3b6ae7ac0cd48271613d9acf775ca300
#
_entry.id   3b6ae7ac0cd48271613d9acf775ca300
#
_cell.length_a   1.000
_cell.length_b   1.000
_cell.length_c   1.000
_cell.angle_alpha   90.00
_cell.angle_beta   90.00
_cell.angle_gamma   90.00
#
_symmetry.space_group_name_H-M   'P 1'
#
loop_
_entity.id
_entity.type
_entity.pdbx_description
1 polymer ?
#
loop_
_entity_poly.entity_id
_entity_poly.type
_entity_poly.pdbx_seq_one_letter_code
_entity_poly.pdbx_strand_id
1 'polypeptide(L)'
;MSTRTVTFFDLVRPSLEQVEVQMRERVGEHHAALDSAIDHLLSSGGKRVRPTVVLLTAAMFGGDPARAVTLAAAIEMLHTATLVHDDLIDGALLRRGTPTLNAQWTPGATVLTGDYVFARAAHLAAQTGSLVVMEMFARTLMVIVSGEINQLFRSRSGDLRKDYFDRIYAKTASLFEVSTEASAVLSDAPSEQVALAKAVGYNLGIAFQIVDDVLDFVGNQEEVGKPVASDLRQGLLTLPALLSIDSRPVDDDFIDSILQRRLDPAVLEDLIWQVRTSDAIARALDEARGFVRRAQEALACLPDCRARGALSDLAAYVVQRTV
;
A
#
# COMPACT_ATOMS: atom_id res chain seq x y z
N MET A 1 -7.35 10.11 28.24
CA MET A 1 -5.95 10.01 27.76
C MET A 1 -5.84 10.90 26.54
N SER A 2 -4.99 11.93 26.59
CA SER A 2 -4.82 12.89 25.50
C SER A 2 -4.21 12.14 24.31
N THR A 3 -5.00 11.92 23.28
CA THR A 3 -4.53 11.44 21.98
C THR A 3 -3.51 12.45 21.47
N ARG A 4 -2.24 12.09 21.45
CA ARG A 4 -1.19 12.83 20.76
C ARG A 4 -1.64 12.92 19.29
N THR A 5 -2.21 14.06 18.91
CA THR A 5 -2.58 14.36 17.53
C THR A 5 -1.35 14.13 16.68
N VAL A 6 -1.50 13.33 15.64
CA VAL A 6 -0.39 12.86 14.82
C VAL A 6 0.18 14.04 14.03
N THR A 7 1.24 14.64 14.54
CA THR A 7 1.84 15.89 14.06
C THR A 7 2.43 15.81 12.65
N PHE A 8 2.71 14.63 12.12
CA PHE A 8 3.26 14.49 10.77
C PHE A 8 2.27 14.86 9.66
N PHE A 9 0.96 14.66 9.85
CA PHE A 9 -0.05 15.15 8.90
C PHE A 9 -0.18 16.67 8.94
N ASP A 10 -0.04 17.27 10.12
CA ASP A 10 -0.20 18.72 10.28
C ASP A 10 0.86 19.51 9.52
N LEU A 11 2.07 18.96 9.40
CA LEU A 11 3.18 19.61 8.69
C LEU A 11 2.91 19.76 7.19
N VAL A 12 2.16 18.85 6.60
CA VAL A 12 1.88 18.81 5.15
C VAL A 12 0.40 19.03 4.82
N ARG A 13 -0.44 19.36 5.80
CA ARG A 13 -1.89 19.54 5.62
C ARG A 13 -2.26 20.48 4.46
N PRO A 14 -1.67 21.70 4.33
CA PRO A 14 -2.01 22.57 3.23
C PRO A 14 -1.67 21.98 1.85
N SER A 15 -0.56 21.22 1.77
CA SER A 15 -0.17 20.55 0.53
C SER A 15 -1.06 19.35 0.24
N LEU A 16 -1.53 18.62 1.26
CA LEU A 16 -2.50 17.53 1.09
C LEU A 16 -3.84 18.04 0.55
N GLU A 17 -4.30 19.21 0.98
CA GLU A 17 -5.49 19.86 0.41
C GLU A 17 -5.30 20.17 -1.08
N GLN A 18 -4.12 20.65 -1.48
CA GLN A 18 -3.79 20.86 -2.89
C GLN A 18 -3.72 19.55 -3.69
N VAL A 19 -3.21 18.47 -3.10
CA VAL A 19 -3.22 17.14 -3.71
C VAL A 19 -4.66 16.71 -4.02
N GLU A 20 -5.59 16.85 -3.07
CA GLU A 20 -7.01 16.52 -3.26
C GLU A 20 -7.65 17.36 -4.38
N VAL A 21 -7.34 18.66 -4.44
CA VAL A 21 -7.81 19.53 -5.53
C VAL A 21 -7.29 19.03 -6.88
N GLN A 22 -6.00 18.74 -6.97
CA GLN A 22 -5.37 18.31 -8.23
C GLN A 22 -5.86 16.93 -8.68
N MET A 23 -6.13 16.01 -7.75
CA MET A 23 -6.73 14.71 -8.07
C MET A 23 -8.15 14.86 -8.64
N ARG A 24 -8.93 15.85 -8.19
CA ARG A 24 -10.30 16.12 -8.65
C ARG A 24 -10.38 17.01 -9.89
N GLU A 25 -9.27 17.60 -10.31
CA GLU A 25 -9.22 18.46 -11.48
C GLU A 25 -9.63 17.69 -12.74
N ARG A 26 -10.54 18.27 -13.51
CA ARG A 26 -11.02 17.67 -14.75
C ARG A 26 -10.11 18.00 -15.91
N VAL A 27 -9.81 17.00 -16.73
CA VAL A 27 -9.02 17.16 -17.95
C VAL A 27 -9.83 16.72 -19.14
N GLY A 28 -10.31 17.68 -19.90
CA GLY A 28 -11.18 17.46 -21.06
C GLY A 28 -12.67 17.36 -20.73
N GLU A 29 -13.48 17.04 -21.74
CA GLU A 29 -14.90 16.77 -21.58
C GLU A 29 -15.12 15.28 -21.36
N HIS A 30 -15.90 14.92 -20.34
CA HIS A 30 -16.16 13.55 -19.98
C HIS A 30 -17.66 13.27 -19.86
N HIS A 31 -18.00 12.01 -19.93
CA HIS A 31 -19.37 11.56 -19.63
C HIS A 31 -19.63 11.73 -18.12
N ALA A 32 -20.79 12.25 -17.73
CA ALA A 32 -21.17 12.55 -16.35
C ALA A 32 -21.02 11.33 -15.39
N ALA A 33 -21.21 10.11 -15.89
CA ALA A 33 -20.99 8.90 -15.10
C ALA A 33 -19.52 8.73 -14.67
N LEU A 34 -18.55 9.09 -15.53
CA LEU A 34 -17.13 9.03 -15.17
C LEU A 34 -16.80 10.05 -14.08
N ASP A 35 -17.33 11.28 -14.19
CA ASP A 35 -17.16 12.29 -13.13
C ASP A 35 -17.71 11.79 -11.79
N SER A 36 -18.91 11.22 -11.79
CA SER A 36 -19.52 10.64 -10.58
C SER A 36 -18.68 9.49 -9.99
N ALA A 37 -18.09 8.65 -10.85
CA ALA A 37 -17.24 7.56 -10.39
C ALA A 37 -15.94 8.07 -9.74
N ILE A 38 -15.30 9.07 -10.35
CA ILE A 38 -14.08 9.68 -9.80
C ILE A 38 -14.40 10.32 -8.44
N ASP A 39 -15.49 11.08 -8.35
CA ASP A 39 -15.92 11.68 -7.08
C ASP A 39 -16.22 10.62 -6.01
N HIS A 40 -16.86 9.51 -6.38
CA HIS A 40 -17.11 8.39 -5.50
C HIS A 40 -15.80 7.77 -4.99
N LEU A 41 -14.84 7.45 -5.88
CA LEU A 41 -13.56 6.88 -5.54
C LEU A 41 -12.75 7.78 -4.58
N LEU A 42 -12.66 9.07 -4.90
CA LEU A 42 -11.88 10.03 -4.09
C LEU A 42 -12.56 10.36 -2.76
N SER A 43 -13.89 10.26 -2.67
CA SER A 43 -14.67 10.49 -1.45
C SER A 43 -14.73 9.29 -0.52
N SER A 44 -14.39 8.08 -0.98
CA SER A 44 -14.37 6.85 -0.18
C SER A 44 -13.32 6.86 0.94
N GLY A 45 -12.65 7.97 1.13
CA GLY A 45 -11.71 8.23 2.20
C GLY A 45 -10.38 7.51 2.06
N GLY A 46 -9.42 7.96 2.81
CA GLY A 46 -8.10 7.34 2.91
C GLY A 46 -7.23 8.16 3.85
N LYS A 47 -6.31 7.52 4.54
CA LYS A 47 -5.37 8.22 5.45
C LYS A 47 -4.33 9.04 4.69
N ARG A 48 -4.33 9.02 3.35
CA ARG A 48 -3.38 9.74 2.48
C ARG A 48 -1.91 9.56 2.91
N VAL A 49 -1.57 8.35 3.33
CA VAL A 49 -0.22 8.04 3.83
C VAL A 49 0.83 8.21 2.73
N ARG A 50 0.56 7.72 1.51
CA ARG A 50 1.51 7.83 0.38
C ARG A 50 1.75 9.28 -0.03
N PRO A 51 0.73 10.12 -0.26
CA PRO A 51 0.92 11.56 -0.48
C PRO A 51 1.72 12.23 0.65
N THR A 52 1.44 11.87 1.91
CA THR A 52 2.19 12.40 3.07
C THR A 52 3.67 12.04 2.99
N VAL A 53 4.00 10.80 2.63
CA VAL A 53 5.40 10.36 2.46
C VAL A 53 6.08 11.13 1.34
N VAL A 54 5.43 11.32 0.19
CA VAL A 54 5.96 12.16 -0.92
C VAL A 54 6.27 13.56 -0.45
N LEU A 55 5.28 14.23 0.16
CA LEU A 55 5.39 15.63 0.58
C LEU A 55 6.45 15.84 1.67
N LEU A 56 6.51 14.96 2.66
CA LEU A 56 7.52 15.01 3.71
C LEU A 56 8.93 14.76 3.15
N THR A 57 9.07 13.82 2.21
CA THR A 57 10.36 13.53 1.58
C THR A 57 10.84 14.72 0.74
N ALA A 58 9.97 15.32 -0.08
CA ALA A 58 10.29 16.51 -0.84
C ALA A 58 10.67 17.70 0.07
N ALA A 59 9.90 17.91 1.16
CA ALA A 59 10.21 18.96 2.14
C ALA A 59 11.55 18.72 2.86
N MET A 60 11.93 17.46 3.10
CA MET A 60 13.22 17.10 3.72
C MET A 60 14.40 17.52 2.83
N PHE A 61 14.26 17.41 1.52
CA PHE A 61 15.29 17.79 0.56
C PHE A 61 15.15 19.25 0.03
N GLY A 62 14.17 20.00 0.52
CA GLY A 62 13.94 21.39 0.07
C GLY A 62 13.42 21.49 -1.37
N GLY A 63 12.75 20.45 -1.86
CA GLY A 63 12.17 20.39 -3.20
C GLY A 63 11.04 21.39 -3.43
N ASP A 64 10.72 21.63 -4.71
CA ASP A 64 9.61 22.49 -5.13
C ASP A 64 8.26 21.94 -4.65
N PRO A 65 7.51 22.66 -3.78
CA PRO A 65 6.23 22.20 -3.27
C PRO A 65 5.19 21.91 -4.35
N ALA A 66 5.16 22.65 -5.46
CA ALA A 66 4.19 22.44 -6.53
C ALA A 66 4.46 21.12 -7.27
N ARG A 67 5.72 20.83 -7.57
CA ARG A 67 6.13 19.56 -8.17
C ARG A 67 5.88 18.37 -7.20
N ALA A 68 6.12 18.59 -5.90
CA ALA A 68 5.84 17.57 -4.87
C ALA A 68 4.34 17.25 -4.76
N VAL A 69 3.47 18.25 -4.82
CA VAL A 69 2.01 18.08 -4.85
C VAL A 69 1.59 17.28 -6.09
N THR A 70 2.13 17.61 -7.26
CA THR A 70 1.85 16.89 -8.51
C THR A 70 2.28 15.43 -8.44
N LEU A 71 3.49 15.16 -7.92
CA LEU A 71 3.95 13.79 -7.70
C LEU A 71 3.07 13.03 -6.70
N ALA A 72 2.70 13.67 -5.59
CA ALA A 72 1.85 13.08 -4.58
C ALA A 72 0.46 12.71 -5.14
N ALA A 73 -0.12 13.58 -5.97
CA ALA A 73 -1.37 13.31 -6.68
C ALA A 73 -1.21 12.16 -7.67
N ALA A 74 -0.11 12.09 -8.44
CA ALA A 74 0.17 11.00 -9.36
C ALA A 74 0.23 9.64 -8.65
N ILE A 75 0.96 9.56 -7.54
CA ILE A 75 1.11 8.32 -6.74
C ILE A 75 -0.24 7.89 -6.14
N GLU A 76 -1.02 8.81 -5.60
CA GLU A 76 -2.32 8.46 -4.99
C GLU A 76 -3.35 8.08 -6.06
N MET A 77 -3.34 8.71 -7.23
CA MET A 77 -4.17 8.31 -8.37
C MET A 77 -3.78 6.93 -8.90
N LEU A 78 -2.47 6.63 -8.98
CA LEU A 78 -2.01 5.29 -9.35
C LEU A 78 -2.53 4.25 -8.35
N HIS A 79 -2.39 4.51 -7.05
CA HIS A 79 -2.95 3.65 -6.02
C HIS A 79 -4.47 3.49 -6.16
N THR A 80 -5.19 4.57 -6.45
CA THR A 80 -6.64 4.52 -6.65
C THR A 80 -7.01 3.64 -7.84
N ALA A 81 -6.26 3.73 -8.95
CA ALA A 81 -6.47 2.88 -10.12
C ALA A 81 -6.26 1.39 -9.80
N THR A 82 -5.19 1.06 -9.03
CA THR A 82 -4.98 -0.34 -8.62
C THR A 82 -6.12 -0.85 -7.75
N LEU A 83 -6.66 -0.03 -6.84
CA LEU A 83 -7.82 -0.42 -6.03
C LEU A 83 -9.07 -0.72 -6.86
N VAL A 84 -9.33 0.04 -7.94
CA VAL A 84 -10.47 -0.21 -8.84
C VAL A 84 -10.34 -1.56 -9.54
N HIS A 85 -9.14 -1.87 -10.05
CA HIS A 85 -8.89 -3.16 -10.72
C HIS A 85 -8.87 -4.31 -9.72
N ASP A 86 -8.27 -4.15 -8.54
CA ASP A 86 -8.26 -5.16 -7.47
C ASP A 86 -9.69 -5.51 -7.04
N ASP A 87 -10.56 -4.51 -6.79
CA ASP A 87 -11.96 -4.75 -6.42
C ASP A 87 -12.72 -5.56 -7.47
N LEU A 88 -12.40 -5.37 -8.74
CA LEU A 88 -13.01 -6.14 -9.83
C LEU A 88 -12.45 -7.57 -9.89
N ILE A 89 -11.12 -7.74 -9.79
CA ILE A 89 -10.44 -9.03 -9.84
C ILE A 89 -10.87 -9.91 -8.66
N ASP A 90 -10.96 -9.30 -7.47
CA ASP A 90 -11.34 -9.97 -6.22
C ASP A 90 -12.86 -10.17 -6.09
N GLY A 91 -13.67 -9.57 -6.98
CA GLY A 91 -15.14 -9.58 -6.91
C GLY A 91 -15.66 -8.83 -5.67
N ALA A 92 -14.91 -7.88 -5.13
CA ALA A 92 -15.27 -7.15 -3.92
C ALA A 92 -16.46 -6.21 -4.18
N LEU A 93 -17.50 -6.32 -3.34
CA LEU A 93 -18.69 -5.46 -3.43
C LEU A 93 -18.65 -4.27 -2.47
N LEU A 94 -17.85 -4.36 -1.42
CA LEU A 94 -17.67 -3.30 -0.43
C LEU A 94 -16.18 -3.04 -0.17
N ARG A 95 -15.83 -1.75 -0.01
CA ARG A 95 -14.51 -1.30 0.43
C ARG A 95 -14.69 -0.22 1.50
N ARG A 96 -14.16 -0.45 2.70
CA ARG A 96 -14.32 0.47 3.86
C ARG A 96 -15.78 0.83 4.15
N GLY A 97 -16.68 -0.14 4.02
CA GLY A 97 -18.12 0.05 4.23
C GLY A 97 -18.86 0.77 3.08
N THR A 98 -18.16 1.19 2.03
CA THR A 98 -18.74 1.86 0.85
C THR A 98 -18.81 0.88 -0.32
N PRO A 99 -19.90 0.87 -1.13
CA PRO A 99 -19.99 0.04 -2.32
C PRO A 99 -18.86 0.36 -3.31
N THR A 100 -18.25 -0.69 -3.88
CA THR A 100 -17.24 -0.55 -4.94
C THR A 100 -17.89 -0.17 -6.27
N LEU A 101 -17.11 0.29 -7.25
CA LEU A 101 -17.61 0.48 -8.61
C LEU A 101 -18.09 -0.84 -9.21
N ASN A 102 -17.40 -1.95 -8.91
CA ASN A 102 -17.80 -3.29 -9.34
C ASN A 102 -19.18 -3.72 -8.81
N ALA A 103 -19.62 -3.17 -7.66
CA ALA A 103 -20.96 -3.42 -7.12
C ALA A 103 -22.07 -2.64 -7.85
N GLN A 104 -21.71 -1.54 -8.52
CA GLN A 104 -22.68 -0.60 -9.11
C GLN A 104 -22.67 -0.62 -10.65
N TRP A 105 -21.56 -1.00 -11.26
CA TRP A 105 -21.32 -0.91 -12.67
C TRP A 105 -21.01 -2.28 -13.30
N THR A 106 -21.08 -2.33 -14.62
CA THR A 106 -20.64 -3.51 -15.36
C THR A 106 -19.12 -3.66 -15.27
N PRO A 107 -18.57 -4.90 -15.34
CA PRO A 107 -17.14 -5.13 -15.35
C PRO A 107 -16.38 -4.28 -16.39
N GLY A 108 -16.94 -4.14 -17.59
CA GLY A 108 -16.34 -3.32 -18.66
C GLY A 108 -16.26 -1.84 -18.29
N ALA A 109 -17.31 -1.27 -17.67
CA ALA A 109 -17.27 0.12 -17.21
C ALA A 109 -16.28 0.33 -16.06
N THR A 110 -16.16 -0.65 -15.15
CA THR A 110 -15.19 -0.62 -14.05
C THR A 110 -13.76 -0.65 -14.57
N VAL A 111 -13.43 -1.55 -15.52
CA VAL A 111 -12.10 -1.59 -16.17
C VAL A 111 -11.77 -0.25 -16.80
N LEU A 112 -12.64 0.28 -17.65
CA LEU A 112 -12.40 1.55 -18.36
C LEU A 112 -12.23 2.72 -17.39
N THR A 113 -12.94 2.72 -16.26
CA THR A 113 -12.74 3.74 -15.22
C THR A 113 -11.37 3.61 -14.55
N GLY A 114 -10.95 2.40 -14.22
CA GLY A 114 -9.60 2.14 -13.70
C GLY A 114 -8.52 2.59 -14.68
N ASP A 115 -8.68 2.29 -15.97
CA ASP A 115 -7.77 2.71 -17.05
C ASP A 115 -7.69 4.24 -17.18
N TYR A 116 -8.85 4.92 -17.07
CA TYR A 116 -8.88 6.38 -17.08
C TYR A 116 -8.14 6.98 -15.88
N VAL A 117 -8.41 6.49 -14.66
CA VAL A 117 -7.72 6.94 -13.43
C VAL A 117 -6.21 6.70 -13.54
N PHE A 118 -5.83 5.58 -14.14
CA PHE A 118 -4.46 5.23 -14.45
C PHE A 118 -3.80 6.20 -15.43
N ALA A 119 -4.47 6.47 -16.57
CA ALA A 119 -3.98 7.45 -17.55
C ALA A 119 -3.83 8.84 -16.93
N ARG A 120 -4.76 9.21 -16.04
CA ARG A 120 -4.71 10.46 -15.27
C ARG A 120 -3.49 10.51 -14.34
N ALA A 121 -3.18 9.40 -13.64
CA ALA A 121 -1.98 9.28 -12.81
C ALA A 121 -0.70 9.46 -13.64
N ALA A 122 -0.61 8.83 -14.81
CA ALA A 122 0.52 8.97 -15.73
C ALA A 122 0.66 10.42 -16.26
N HIS A 123 -0.47 11.08 -16.56
CA HIS A 123 -0.47 12.47 -16.96
C HIS A 123 0.11 13.39 -15.87
N LEU A 124 -0.30 13.21 -14.61
CA LEU A 124 0.26 13.92 -13.45
C LEU A 124 1.76 13.63 -13.27
N ALA A 125 2.19 12.38 -13.40
CA ALA A 125 3.61 12.03 -13.33
C ALA A 125 4.42 12.75 -14.42
N ALA A 126 3.90 12.85 -15.64
CA ALA A 126 4.53 13.61 -16.72
C ALA A 126 4.57 15.13 -16.45
N GLN A 127 3.54 15.67 -15.79
CA GLN A 127 3.49 17.09 -15.40
C GLN A 127 4.56 17.48 -14.35
N THR A 128 5.19 16.52 -13.67
CA THR A 128 6.37 16.81 -12.83
C THR A 128 7.55 17.38 -13.64
N GLY A 129 7.54 17.25 -14.97
CA GLY A 129 8.60 17.70 -15.85
C GLY A 129 9.90 16.89 -15.75
N SER A 130 9.86 15.70 -15.12
CA SER A 130 11.02 14.81 -14.96
C SER A 130 10.82 13.50 -15.70
N LEU A 131 11.63 13.28 -16.75
CA LEU A 131 11.63 12.00 -17.47
C LEU A 131 12.02 10.82 -16.55
N VAL A 132 12.95 11.05 -15.62
CA VAL A 132 13.40 10.04 -14.65
C VAL A 132 12.24 9.62 -13.74
N VAL A 133 11.45 10.58 -13.24
CA VAL A 133 10.26 10.29 -12.43
C VAL A 133 9.22 9.52 -13.24
N MET A 134 9.02 9.89 -14.51
CA MET A 134 8.09 9.16 -15.39
C MET A 134 8.56 7.72 -15.65
N GLU A 135 9.86 7.49 -15.81
CA GLU A 135 10.43 6.14 -15.94
C GLU A 135 10.22 5.32 -14.65
N MET A 136 10.47 5.93 -13.48
CA MET A 136 10.22 5.28 -12.19
C MET A 136 8.74 4.91 -12.01
N PHE A 137 7.84 5.82 -12.37
CA PHE A 137 6.40 5.59 -12.34
C PHE A 137 6.00 4.39 -13.22
N ALA A 138 6.47 4.37 -14.47
CA ALA A 138 6.17 3.28 -15.41
C ALA A 138 6.74 1.93 -14.92
N ARG A 139 7.97 1.92 -14.37
CA ARG A 139 8.59 0.73 -13.80
C ARG A 139 7.80 0.21 -12.60
N THR A 140 7.39 1.08 -11.69
CA THR A 140 6.58 0.70 -10.53
C THR A 140 5.28 0.05 -10.95
N LEU A 141 4.62 0.58 -11.98
CA LEU A 141 3.43 -0.03 -12.53
C LEU A 141 3.69 -1.44 -13.07
N MET A 142 4.75 -1.61 -13.86
CA MET A 142 5.11 -2.96 -14.35
C MET A 142 5.32 -3.94 -13.19
N VAL A 143 5.96 -3.49 -12.09
CA VAL A 143 6.15 -4.30 -10.88
C VAL A 143 4.79 -4.70 -10.27
N ILE A 144 3.88 -3.76 -10.10
CA ILE A 144 2.55 -4.00 -9.51
C ILE A 144 1.77 -5.01 -10.38
N VAL A 145 1.65 -4.74 -11.68
CA VAL A 145 0.89 -5.60 -12.61
C VAL A 145 1.51 -6.99 -12.72
N SER A 146 2.85 -7.09 -12.80
CA SER A 146 3.54 -8.38 -12.81
C SER A 146 3.31 -9.16 -11.53
N GLY A 147 3.27 -8.48 -10.38
CA GLY A 147 2.95 -9.08 -9.08
C GLY A 147 1.54 -9.67 -9.06
N GLU A 148 0.53 -8.94 -9.55
CA GLU A 148 -0.86 -9.41 -9.63
C GLU A 148 -0.99 -10.60 -10.61
N ILE A 149 -0.35 -10.54 -11.79
CA ILE A 149 -0.32 -11.65 -12.75
C ILE A 149 0.32 -12.88 -12.10
N ASN A 150 1.45 -12.73 -11.43
CA ASN A 150 2.11 -13.83 -10.72
C ASN A 150 1.21 -14.43 -9.62
N GLN A 151 0.43 -13.61 -8.94
CA GLN A 151 -0.54 -14.08 -7.95
C GLN A 151 -1.68 -14.88 -8.58
N LEU A 152 -2.20 -14.46 -9.75
CA LEU A 152 -3.28 -15.13 -10.47
C LEU A 152 -2.84 -16.49 -11.07
N PHE A 153 -1.62 -16.56 -11.61
CA PHE A 153 -1.11 -17.74 -12.30
C PHE A 153 -0.11 -18.56 -11.49
N ARG A 154 -0.17 -18.47 -10.16
CA ARG A 154 0.79 -19.14 -9.26
C ARG A 154 0.96 -20.61 -9.59
N SER A 155 2.20 -20.96 -9.91
CA SER A 155 2.77 -22.28 -9.65
C SER A 155 3.56 -22.18 -8.35
N ARG A 156 3.51 -23.21 -7.49
CA ARG A 156 4.26 -23.27 -6.23
C ARG A 156 5.76 -23.03 -6.51
N SER A 157 6.33 -21.95 -5.92
CA SER A 157 7.75 -21.80 -5.82
C SER A 157 8.21 -22.51 -4.55
N GLY A 158 9.15 -23.22 -4.36
CA GLY A 158 9.51 -23.96 -3.13
C GLY A 158 9.72 -23.11 -1.87
N ASP A 159 9.69 -21.76 -1.96
CA ASP A 159 9.92 -20.82 -0.85
C ASP A 159 8.72 -19.88 -0.65
N LEU A 160 7.79 -20.30 0.22
CA LEU A 160 6.58 -19.54 0.56
C LEU A 160 6.88 -18.16 1.19
N ARG A 161 7.97 -18.09 1.95
CA ARG A 161 8.35 -16.83 2.59
C ARG A 161 8.86 -15.81 1.57
N LYS A 162 9.70 -16.25 0.65
CA LYS A 162 10.15 -15.42 -0.47
C LYS A 162 8.96 -14.95 -1.32
N ASP A 163 8.03 -15.85 -1.66
CA ASP A 163 6.82 -15.53 -2.41
C ASP A 163 5.96 -14.48 -1.70
N TYR A 164 5.86 -14.57 -0.37
CA TYR A 164 5.16 -13.58 0.43
C TYR A 164 5.82 -12.20 0.31
N PHE A 165 7.14 -12.10 0.51
CA PHE A 165 7.83 -10.81 0.44
C PHE A 165 7.83 -10.22 -0.98
N ASP A 166 7.98 -11.03 -2.02
CA ASP A 166 7.88 -10.59 -3.41
C ASP A 166 6.47 -10.02 -3.71
N ARG A 167 5.42 -10.66 -3.21
CA ARG A 167 4.03 -10.21 -3.36
C ARG A 167 3.78 -8.88 -2.66
N ILE A 168 4.13 -8.75 -1.38
CA ILE A 168 3.87 -7.52 -0.62
C ILE A 168 4.76 -6.36 -1.11
N TYR A 169 5.94 -6.66 -1.64
CA TYR A 169 6.75 -5.67 -2.35
C TYR A 169 6.01 -5.15 -3.58
N ALA A 170 5.60 -6.03 -4.48
CA ALA A 170 4.94 -5.64 -5.71
C ALA A 170 3.64 -4.86 -5.45
N LYS A 171 2.77 -5.37 -4.58
CA LYS A 171 1.44 -4.81 -4.33
C LYS A 171 1.47 -3.52 -3.50
N THR A 172 2.39 -3.40 -2.56
CA THR A 172 2.35 -2.31 -1.55
C THR A 172 3.65 -1.54 -1.44
N ALA A 173 4.79 -2.22 -1.20
CA ALA A 173 6.02 -1.53 -0.86
C ALA A 173 6.63 -0.78 -2.05
N SER A 174 6.43 -1.22 -3.28
CA SER A 174 6.89 -0.55 -4.50
C SER A 174 6.35 0.88 -4.63
N LEU A 175 5.09 1.12 -4.21
CA LEU A 175 4.51 2.47 -4.20
C LEU A 175 5.09 3.36 -3.10
N PHE A 176 5.43 2.82 -1.94
CA PHE A 176 6.15 3.57 -0.90
C PHE A 176 7.60 3.85 -1.34
N GLU A 177 8.26 2.88 -1.95
CA GLU A 177 9.61 3.02 -2.48
C GLU A 177 9.69 4.15 -3.51
N VAL A 178 8.83 4.12 -4.54
CA VAL A 178 8.82 5.19 -5.55
C VAL A 178 8.37 6.54 -4.97
N SER A 179 7.53 6.56 -3.93
CA SER A 179 7.12 7.80 -3.27
C SER A 179 8.31 8.56 -2.69
N THR A 180 9.25 7.88 -2.06
CA THR A 180 10.43 8.49 -1.47
C THR A 180 11.55 8.69 -2.50
N GLU A 181 11.80 7.69 -3.35
CA GLU A 181 12.85 7.74 -4.37
C GLU A 181 12.59 8.87 -5.39
N ALA A 182 11.37 8.93 -5.97
CA ALA A 182 11.01 9.96 -6.92
C ALA A 182 10.96 11.36 -6.31
N SER A 183 10.55 11.49 -5.04
CA SER A 183 10.58 12.77 -4.33
C SER A 183 12.01 13.29 -4.14
N ALA A 184 12.94 12.41 -3.78
CA ALA A 184 14.35 12.78 -3.64
C ALA A 184 14.96 13.19 -4.99
N VAL A 185 14.69 12.42 -6.06
CA VAL A 185 15.12 12.78 -7.44
C VAL A 185 14.53 14.10 -7.87
N LEU A 186 13.23 14.33 -7.63
CA LEU A 186 12.54 15.55 -8.03
C LEU A 186 13.03 16.79 -7.27
N SER A 187 13.67 16.57 -6.11
CA SER A 187 14.27 17.59 -5.25
C SER A 187 15.79 17.74 -5.48
N ASP A 188 16.32 17.18 -6.57
CA ASP A 188 17.75 17.24 -6.94
C ASP A 188 18.70 16.73 -5.84
N ALA A 189 18.25 15.74 -5.06
CA ALA A 189 19.07 15.14 -4.00
C ALA A 189 20.26 14.35 -4.59
N PRO A 190 21.43 14.32 -3.91
CA PRO A 190 22.56 13.50 -4.32
C PRO A 190 22.18 12.01 -4.42
N SER A 191 22.82 11.27 -5.34
CA SER A 191 22.50 9.87 -5.63
C SER A 191 22.54 8.95 -4.39
N GLU A 192 23.47 9.19 -3.47
CA GLU A 192 23.56 8.46 -2.19
C GLU A 192 22.33 8.70 -1.31
N GLN A 193 21.83 9.95 -1.28
CA GLN A 193 20.62 10.29 -0.52
C GLN A 193 19.36 9.78 -1.20
N VAL A 194 19.32 9.72 -2.54
CA VAL A 194 18.25 9.05 -3.29
C VAL A 194 18.18 7.57 -2.94
N ALA A 195 19.32 6.88 -2.87
CA ALA A 195 19.38 5.48 -2.48
C ALA A 195 18.89 5.24 -1.03
N LEU A 196 19.24 6.15 -0.11
CA LEU A 196 18.72 6.10 1.27
C LEU A 196 17.21 6.36 1.33
N ALA A 197 16.71 7.36 0.58
CA ALA A 197 15.28 7.64 0.49
C ALA A 197 14.52 6.42 -0.05
N LYS A 198 15.04 5.77 -1.10
CA LYS A 198 14.53 4.50 -1.62
C LYS A 198 14.43 3.43 -0.54
N ALA A 199 15.50 3.23 0.24
CA ALA A 199 15.53 2.28 1.35
C ALA A 199 14.48 2.61 2.43
N VAL A 200 14.26 3.89 2.73
CA VAL A 200 13.19 4.34 3.64
C VAL A 200 11.83 3.89 3.12
N GLY A 201 11.49 4.19 1.87
CA GLY A 201 10.21 3.83 1.27
C GLY A 201 9.98 2.32 1.22
N TYR A 202 10.98 1.55 0.78
CA TYR A 202 10.93 0.10 0.78
C TYR A 202 10.60 -0.47 2.16
N ASN A 203 11.39 -0.11 3.17
CA ASN A 203 11.23 -0.65 4.52
C ASN A 203 9.90 -0.21 5.15
N LEU A 204 9.49 1.04 4.93
CA LEU A 204 8.19 1.55 5.39
C LEU A 204 7.03 0.78 4.76
N GLY A 205 7.09 0.52 3.45
CA GLY A 205 6.05 -0.19 2.71
C GLY A 205 5.92 -1.66 3.11
N ILE A 206 7.04 -2.35 3.33
CA ILE A 206 7.03 -3.73 3.84
C ILE A 206 6.44 -3.78 5.25
N ALA A 207 6.89 -2.91 6.17
CA ALA A 207 6.33 -2.84 7.52
C ALA A 207 4.82 -2.55 7.50
N PHE A 208 4.40 -1.63 6.63
CA PHE A 208 3.00 -1.26 6.48
C PHE A 208 2.13 -2.47 6.10
N GLN A 209 2.58 -3.28 5.13
CA GLN A 209 1.82 -4.45 4.70
C GLN A 209 1.82 -5.56 5.75
N ILE A 210 2.95 -5.84 6.41
CA ILE A 210 2.98 -6.84 7.50
C ILE A 210 1.97 -6.48 8.59
N VAL A 211 1.86 -5.19 8.95
CA VAL A 211 0.90 -4.74 9.94
C VAL A 211 -0.55 -4.86 9.43
N ASP A 212 -0.82 -4.56 8.16
CA ASP A 212 -2.14 -4.76 7.57
C ASP A 212 -2.53 -6.26 7.59
N ASP A 213 -1.58 -7.17 7.31
CA ASP A 213 -1.80 -8.61 7.37
C ASP A 213 -2.05 -9.10 8.81
N VAL A 214 -1.40 -8.50 9.81
CA VAL A 214 -1.69 -8.77 11.23
C VAL A 214 -3.09 -8.28 11.60
N LEU A 215 -3.50 -7.09 11.14
CA LEU A 215 -4.82 -6.53 11.40
C LEU A 215 -5.95 -7.39 10.81
N ASP A 216 -5.71 -8.10 9.69
CA ASP A 216 -6.67 -9.06 9.13
C ASP A 216 -6.99 -10.20 10.11
N PHE A 217 -6.04 -10.60 10.98
CA PHE A 217 -6.28 -11.63 12.02
C PHE A 217 -6.81 -11.08 13.34
N VAL A 218 -6.43 -9.85 13.75
CA VAL A 218 -6.77 -9.31 15.07
C VAL A 218 -7.90 -8.30 15.05
N GLY A 219 -8.26 -7.79 13.87
CA GLY A 219 -9.33 -6.81 13.69
C GLY A 219 -10.69 -7.31 14.17
N ASN A 220 -11.53 -6.39 14.64
CA ASN A 220 -12.90 -6.69 14.99
C ASN A 220 -13.77 -6.71 13.72
N GLN A 221 -14.48 -7.82 13.47
CA GLN A 221 -15.32 -7.99 12.28
C GLN A 221 -16.38 -6.88 12.14
N GLU A 222 -16.88 -6.35 13.26
CA GLU A 222 -17.89 -5.27 13.27
C GLU A 222 -17.31 -3.94 12.80
N GLU A 223 -16.00 -3.69 13.04
CA GLU A 223 -15.34 -2.44 12.66
C GLU A 223 -14.76 -2.49 11.24
N VAL A 224 -14.31 -3.66 10.80
CA VAL A 224 -13.62 -3.84 9.50
C VAL A 224 -14.60 -4.18 8.38
N GLY A 225 -15.79 -4.72 8.70
CA GLY A 225 -16.82 -5.12 7.74
C GLY A 225 -16.45 -6.32 6.86
N LYS A 226 -15.37 -7.04 7.21
CA LYS A 226 -14.91 -8.28 6.56
C LYS A 226 -14.74 -9.40 7.59
N PRO A 227 -14.89 -10.67 7.20
CA PRO A 227 -14.55 -11.80 8.07
C PRO A 227 -13.10 -11.73 8.51
N VAL A 228 -12.80 -12.12 9.74
CA VAL A 228 -11.43 -12.26 10.24
C VAL A 228 -10.66 -13.26 9.37
N ALA A 229 -9.37 -13.00 9.14
CA ALA A 229 -8.48 -13.79 8.29
C ALA A 229 -9.00 -13.93 6.84
N SER A 230 -9.50 -12.82 6.30
CA SER A 230 -10.03 -12.73 4.94
C SER A 230 -9.03 -13.23 3.89
N ASP A 231 -7.75 -12.89 4.04
CA ASP A 231 -6.69 -13.30 3.11
C ASP A 231 -6.48 -14.81 3.13
N LEU A 232 -6.42 -15.40 4.32
CA LEU A 232 -6.25 -16.84 4.47
C LEU A 232 -7.47 -17.62 3.92
N ARG A 233 -8.68 -17.09 4.10
CA ARG A 233 -9.91 -17.64 3.50
C ARG A 233 -9.91 -17.58 1.98
N GLN A 234 -9.17 -16.64 1.42
CA GLN A 234 -8.93 -16.52 -0.03
C GLN A 234 -7.72 -17.33 -0.52
N GLY A 235 -7.14 -18.19 0.32
CA GLY A 235 -5.98 -19.00 -0.04
C GLY A 235 -4.68 -18.22 -0.09
N LEU A 236 -4.62 -17.04 0.54
CA LEU A 236 -3.40 -16.22 0.62
C LEU A 236 -2.70 -16.48 1.96
N LEU A 237 -1.50 -17.06 1.89
CA LEU A 237 -0.63 -17.21 3.05
C LEU A 237 0.08 -15.88 3.31
N THR A 238 -0.28 -15.23 4.42
CA THR A 238 0.38 -14.02 4.91
C THR A 238 1.35 -14.35 6.03
N LEU A 239 2.22 -13.41 6.42
CA LEU A 239 3.30 -13.69 7.36
C LEU A 239 2.83 -14.32 8.68
N PRO A 240 1.73 -13.87 9.34
CA PRO A 240 1.25 -14.54 10.54
C PRO A 240 0.90 -16.01 10.31
N ALA A 241 0.25 -16.34 9.19
CA ALA A 241 -0.07 -17.73 8.84
C ALA A 241 1.19 -18.56 8.56
N LEU A 242 2.16 -18.01 7.81
CA LEU A 242 3.44 -18.67 7.54
C LEU A 242 4.20 -18.97 8.84
N LEU A 243 4.32 -18.00 9.75
CA LEU A 243 5.00 -18.18 11.04
C LEU A 243 4.32 -19.22 11.95
N SER A 244 2.99 -19.33 11.88
CA SER A 244 2.25 -20.38 12.59
C SER A 244 2.50 -21.76 11.98
N ILE A 245 2.56 -21.86 10.66
CA ILE A 245 2.83 -23.09 9.92
C ILE A 245 4.26 -23.57 10.15
N ASP A 246 5.26 -22.69 10.07
CA ASP A 246 6.68 -23.00 10.27
C ASP A 246 6.99 -23.61 11.66
N SER A 247 6.12 -23.38 12.63
CA SER A 247 6.29 -23.90 13.99
C SER A 247 5.85 -25.37 14.16
N ARG A 248 5.38 -26.02 13.09
CA ARG A 248 4.86 -27.39 13.11
C ARG A 248 5.19 -28.16 11.82
N PRO A 249 5.25 -29.51 11.86
CA PRO A 249 5.36 -30.30 10.65
C PRO A 249 4.03 -30.21 9.86
N VAL A 250 4.07 -29.61 8.71
CA VAL A 250 3.01 -29.61 7.71
C VAL A 250 3.56 -30.20 6.41
N ASP A 251 2.76 -30.99 5.74
CA ASP A 251 3.10 -31.53 4.43
C ASP A 251 2.71 -30.56 3.29
N ASP A 252 3.24 -30.86 2.15
CA ASP A 252 3.00 -30.10 0.93
C ASP A 252 1.53 -30.11 0.50
N ASP A 253 0.81 -31.20 0.75
CA ASP A 253 -0.60 -31.34 0.40
C ASP A 253 -1.49 -30.41 1.23
N PHE A 254 -1.13 -30.17 2.49
CA PHE A 254 -1.82 -29.21 3.34
C PHE A 254 -1.65 -27.77 2.80
N ILE A 255 -0.43 -27.38 2.45
CA ILE A 255 -0.16 -26.06 1.85
C ILE A 255 -0.94 -25.90 0.54
N ASP A 256 -0.90 -26.89 -0.35
CA ASP A 256 -1.62 -26.86 -1.60
C ASP A 256 -3.14 -26.77 -1.39
N SER A 257 -3.66 -27.42 -0.35
CA SER A 257 -5.09 -27.33 0.02
C SER A 257 -5.49 -25.92 0.43
N ILE A 258 -4.62 -25.17 1.14
CA ILE A 258 -4.83 -23.76 1.46
C ILE A 258 -4.84 -22.92 0.18
N LEU A 259 -3.76 -23.01 -0.63
CA LEU A 259 -3.56 -22.18 -1.81
C LEU A 259 -4.67 -22.36 -2.86
N GLN A 260 -5.22 -23.57 -2.94
CA GLN A 260 -6.31 -23.94 -3.86
C GLN A 260 -7.70 -23.78 -3.25
N ARG A 261 -7.82 -23.25 -2.03
CA ARG A 261 -9.10 -23.06 -1.28
C ARG A 261 -9.88 -24.36 -1.13
N ARG A 262 -9.19 -25.48 -0.95
CA ARG A 262 -9.77 -26.82 -0.79
C ARG A 262 -9.74 -27.33 0.67
N LEU A 263 -9.27 -26.49 1.58
CA LEU A 263 -9.22 -26.85 2.99
C LEU A 263 -10.65 -27.02 3.56
N ASP A 264 -10.83 -28.06 4.36
CA ASP A 264 -12.09 -28.24 5.09
C ASP A 264 -12.36 -26.99 5.96
N PRO A 265 -13.61 -26.46 5.99
CA PRO A 265 -13.93 -25.26 6.76
C PRO A 265 -13.55 -25.37 8.24
N ALA A 266 -13.72 -26.55 8.88
CA ALA A 266 -13.36 -26.72 10.28
C ALA A 266 -11.84 -26.67 10.50
N VAL A 267 -11.07 -27.23 9.55
CA VAL A 267 -9.59 -27.16 9.58
C VAL A 267 -9.11 -25.74 9.35
N LEU A 268 -9.77 -24.98 8.47
CA LEU A 268 -9.47 -23.58 8.24
C LEU A 268 -9.71 -22.72 9.50
N GLU A 269 -10.86 -22.93 10.18
CA GLU A 269 -11.15 -22.22 11.44
C GLU A 269 -10.15 -22.58 12.54
N ASP A 270 -9.74 -23.85 12.64
CA ASP A 270 -8.70 -24.26 13.59
C ASP A 270 -7.35 -23.59 13.28
N LEU A 271 -6.97 -23.51 12.00
CA LEU A 271 -5.75 -22.78 11.58
C LEU A 271 -5.83 -21.30 11.95
N ILE A 272 -6.95 -20.63 11.69
CA ILE A 272 -7.17 -19.22 12.06
C ILE A 272 -7.05 -19.06 13.58
N TRP A 273 -7.68 -19.92 14.34
CA TRP A 273 -7.60 -19.90 15.81
C TRP A 273 -6.15 -20.08 16.29
N GLN A 274 -5.41 -21.00 15.70
CA GLN A 274 -4.01 -21.25 16.04
C GLN A 274 -3.12 -20.02 15.74
N VAL A 275 -3.28 -19.38 14.55
CA VAL A 275 -2.55 -18.14 14.24
C VAL A 275 -2.81 -17.07 15.31
N ARG A 276 -4.08 -16.91 15.72
CA ARG A 276 -4.49 -15.87 16.68
C ARG A 276 -4.03 -16.14 18.11
N THR A 277 -3.87 -17.40 18.51
CA THR A 277 -3.52 -17.79 19.88
C THR A 277 -2.06 -18.14 20.09
N SER A 278 -1.30 -18.31 19.02
CA SER A 278 0.15 -18.57 19.07
C SER A 278 0.97 -17.26 19.17
N ASP A 279 2.29 -17.40 19.17
CA ASP A 279 3.22 -16.27 19.10
C ASP A 279 3.40 -15.69 17.68
N ALA A 280 2.72 -16.25 16.67
CA ALA A 280 2.88 -15.86 15.27
C ALA A 280 2.58 -14.37 15.01
N ILE A 281 1.54 -13.83 15.64
CA ILE A 281 1.20 -12.40 15.57
C ILE A 281 2.31 -11.54 16.17
N ALA A 282 2.81 -11.90 17.35
CA ALA A 282 3.90 -11.15 18.00
C ALA A 282 5.18 -11.18 17.16
N ARG A 283 5.54 -12.33 16.59
CA ARG A 283 6.70 -12.50 15.70
C ARG A 283 6.56 -11.69 14.41
N ALA A 284 5.36 -11.67 13.80
CA ALA A 284 5.10 -10.84 12.61
C ALA A 284 5.27 -9.34 12.93
N LEU A 285 4.76 -8.89 14.08
CA LEU A 285 4.95 -7.51 14.53
C LEU A 285 6.42 -7.18 14.83
N ASP A 286 7.19 -8.12 15.37
CA ASP A 286 8.62 -7.92 15.60
C ASP A 286 9.39 -7.81 14.28
N GLU A 287 9.00 -8.54 13.24
CA GLU A 287 9.54 -8.34 11.89
C GLU A 287 9.19 -6.95 11.33
N ALA A 288 7.93 -6.52 11.46
CA ALA A 288 7.53 -5.18 11.05
C ALA A 288 8.34 -4.09 11.78
N ARG A 289 8.56 -4.24 13.10
CA ARG A 289 9.44 -3.35 13.88
C ARG A 289 10.89 -3.36 13.36
N GLY A 290 11.37 -4.52 12.90
CA GLY A 290 12.68 -4.65 12.26
C GLY A 290 12.79 -3.80 10.99
N PHE A 291 11.75 -3.80 10.14
CA PHE A 291 11.69 -2.95 8.95
C PHE A 291 11.59 -1.46 9.32
N VAL A 292 10.79 -1.09 10.32
CA VAL A 292 10.71 0.30 10.80
C VAL A 292 12.07 0.78 11.30
N ARG A 293 12.81 -0.03 12.07
CA ARG A 293 14.18 0.35 12.51
C ARG A 293 15.09 0.63 11.32
N ARG A 294 15.12 -0.23 10.29
CA ARG A 294 15.92 0.00 9.08
C ARG A 294 15.51 1.27 8.34
N ALA A 295 14.22 1.59 8.28
CA ALA A 295 13.76 2.86 7.72
C ALA A 295 14.28 4.06 8.53
N GLN A 296 14.23 3.99 9.87
CA GLN A 296 14.72 5.04 10.76
C GLN A 296 16.25 5.19 10.73
N GLU A 297 16.99 4.10 10.60
CA GLU A 297 18.44 4.12 10.41
C GLU A 297 18.84 4.81 9.10
N ALA A 298 18.12 4.52 7.99
CA ALA A 298 18.32 5.22 6.72
C ALA A 298 17.96 6.71 6.82
N LEU A 299 16.84 7.05 7.50
CA LEU A 299 16.45 8.43 7.75
C LEU A 299 17.48 9.20 8.56
N ALA A 300 18.14 8.57 9.53
CA ALA A 300 19.16 9.22 10.37
C ALA A 300 20.36 9.73 9.56
N CYS A 301 20.63 9.14 8.38
CA CYS A 301 21.69 9.55 7.46
C CYS A 301 21.23 10.67 6.48
N LEU A 302 19.98 11.07 6.50
CA LEU A 302 19.40 12.11 5.63
C LEU A 302 19.38 13.49 6.34
N PRO A 303 19.11 14.60 5.61
CA PRO A 303 19.16 15.95 6.16
C PRO A 303 18.34 16.12 7.44
N ASP A 304 18.94 16.72 8.47
CA ASP A 304 18.29 16.96 9.76
C ASP A 304 17.32 18.14 9.69
N CYS A 305 16.03 17.83 9.71
CA CYS A 305 14.96 18.81 9.63
C CYS A 305 13.64 18.26 10.20
N ARG A 306 12.64 19.14 10.35
CA ARG A 306 11.32 18.75 10.89
C ARG A 306 10.63 17.67 10.06
N ALA A 307 10.79 17.68 8.74
CA ALA A 307 10.18 16.69 7.85
C ALA A 307 10.79 15.29 8.03
N ARG A 308 12.11 15.17 8.28
CA ARG A 308 12.74 13.90 8.65
C ARG A 308 12.17 13.35 9.97
N GLY A 309 12.03 14.21 10.98
CA GLY A 309 11.39 13.81 12.25
C GLY A 309 9.98 13.29 12.04
N ALA A 310 9.18 14.00 11.23
CA ALA A 310 7.81 13.59 10.88
C ALA A 310 7.75 12.26 10.12
N LEU A 311 8.70 11.98 9.21
CA LEU A 311 8.80 10.67 8.54
C LEU A 311 9.15 9.55 9.52
N SER A 312 10.04 9.82 10.50
CA SER A 312 10.37 8.86 11.55
C SER A 312 9.17 8.56 12.45
N ASP A 313 8.39 9.60 12.81
CA ASP A 313 7.17 9.45 13.59
C ASP A 313 6.09 8.66 12.81
N LEU A 314 5.97 8.91 11.50
CA LEU A 314 5.08 8.14 10.62
C LEU A 314 5.49 6.67 10.56
N ALA A 315 6.80 6.38 10.45
CA ALA A 315 7.31 5.01 10.46
C ALA A 315 6.98 4.30 11.80
N ALA A 316 7.17 4.99 12.93
CA ALA A 316 6.81 4.46 14.25
C ALA A 316 5.28 4.23 14.38
N TYR A 317 4.47 5.14 13.84
CA TYR A 317 3.01 5.02 13.85
C TYR A 317 2.51 3.77 13.11
N VAL A 318 3.20 3.34 12.05
CA VAL A 318 2.79 2.16 11.26
C VAL A 318 2.62 0.92 12.16
N VAL A 319 3.58 0.67 13.06
CA VAL A 319 3.53 -0.50 13.97
C VAL A 319 2.70 -0.27 15.22
N GLN A 320 2.26 0.96 15.48
CA GLN A 320 1.38 1.29 16.62
C GLN A 320 -0.11 1.15 16.29
N ARG A 321 -0.48 0.98 15.01
CA ARG A 321 -1.88 0.86 14.56
C ARG A 321 -2.58 -0.42 15.04
N THR A 322 -1.84 -1.35 15.62
CA THR A 322 -2.33 -2.67 16.08
C THR A 322 -2.84 -2.67 17.52
N VAL A 323 -2.76 -1.55 18.23
CA VAL A 323 -3.12 -1.45 19.67
C VAL A 323 -4.27 -0.49 19.86
#